data_5f0110ed662ad1c3035297a66386547d
#
_entry.id   5f0110ed662ad1c3035297a66386547d
#
_cell.length_a   1.000
_cell.length_b   1.000
_cell.length_c   1.000
_cell.angle_alpha   90.00
_cell.angle_beta   90.00
_cell.angle_gamma   90.00
#
_symmetry.space_group_name_H-M   'P 1'
#
loop_
_entity.id
_entity.type
_entity.pdbx_description
1 polymer ?
#
loop_
_entity_poly.entity_id
_entity_poly.type
_entity_poly.pdbx_seq_one_letter_code
_entity_poly.pdbx_strand_id
1 'polypeptide(L)'
;MRHTLLLPTLFLPIVLSAQYGTFDKKAVATAKGTATIILQDAGDSPYNRELMNAVKANWKFTNSTDFGIITDLVSAPMDPAKTYLMKLRRSDAEKHDATFLALVQGWKMKKGETLKVENNAVTNVPEGQEIASIMVDAKLLDNGGASMLNVYVKNLQDYLKQVETGKITDKTTADRLYASRNRLVKDMALWVAKDQLDNSLADLAAIQVIYKQPVKLMDYSQLMAAAAKGQPDVALADVVITGDYKTKWCFRRVFNASTGELMYLRDEPALFEKKMGFIDKDLRILEQSR
;
A
#
# COMPACT_ATOMS: atom_id res chain seq x y z
N MET A 1 -26.41 45.53 25.36
CA MET A 1 -26.54 44.24 24.65
C MET A 1 -25.23 43.98 23.89
N ARG A 2 -24.41 43.05 24.36
CA ARG A 2 -23.16 42.65 23.72
C ARG A 2 -23.45 41.41 22.85
N HIS A 3 -23.38 41.56 21.54
CA HIS A 3 -23.49 40.45 20.61
C HIS A 3 -22.14 39.73 20.52
N THR A 4 -22.08 38.52 21.10
CA THR A 4 -20.96 37.62 20.96
C THR A 4 -21.12 36.93 19.61
N LEU A 5 -20.27 37.27 18.64
CA LEU A 5 -20.14 36.51 17.37
C LEU A 5 -19.44 35.21 17.67
N LEU A 6 -20.19 34.12 17.62
CA LEU A 6 -19.63 32.76 17.53
C LEU A 6 -19.14 32.52 16.10
N LEU A 7 -17.81 32.53 15.91
CA LEU A 7 -17.21 31.98 14.67
C LEU A 7 -17.38 30.47 14.66
N PRO A 8 -17.95 29.88 13.61
CA PRO A 8 -17.94 28.46 13.44
C PRO A 8 -16.50 28.03 13.10
N THR A 9 -15.89 27.24 13.99
CA THR A 9 -14.63 26.57 13.73
C THR A 9 -14.90 25.54 12.63
N LEU A 10 -14.47 25.81 11.40
CA LEU A 10 -14.45 24.83 10.32
C LEU A 10 -13.46 23.72 10.71
N PHE A 11 -13.95 22.62 11.23
CA PHE A 11 -13.21 21.36 11.25
C PHE A 11 -13.07 20.89 9.80
N LEU A 12 -11.94 21.20 9.18
CA LEU A 12 -11.53 20.51 7.95
C LEU A 12 -11.20 19.06 8.37
N PRO A 13 -11.89 18.05 7.85
CA PRO A 13 -11.51 16.69 8.09
C PRO A 13 -10.11 16.50 7.49
N ILE A 14 -9.13 16.19 8.32
CA ILE A 14 -7.82 15.70 7.87
C ILE A 14 -8.09 14.32 7.27
N VAL A 15 -8.27 14.27 5.96
CA VAL A 15 -8.41 13.02 5.23
C VAL A 15 -7.04 12.38 5.19
N LEU A 16 -6.75 11.53 6.16
CA LEU A 16 -5.56 10.69 6.16
C LEU A 16 -5.65 9.75 4.95
N SER A 17 -4.79 9.97 3.97
CA SER A 17 -4.75 9.18 2.75
C SER A 17 -4.12 7.83 3.05
N ALA A 18 -4.93 6.78 3.13
CA ALA A 18 -4.50 5.44 3.51
C ALA A 18 -3.49 4.76 2.56
N GLN A 19 -3.07 5.42 1.46
CA GLN A 19 -2.20 4.80 0.45
C GLN A 19 -1.24 5.78 -0.24
N TYR A 20 -1.01 6.94 0.38
CA TYR A 20 -0.10 7.94 -0.18
C TYR A 20 0.92 8.34 0.87
N GLY A 21 2.16 8.52 0.45
CA GLY A 21 3.18 9.19 1.25
C GLY A 21 3.10 10.71 1.11
N THR A 22 4.25 11.36 1.15
CA THR A 22 4.34 12.80 0.91
C THR A 22 4.04 13.16 -0.56
N PHE A 23 3.42 14.29 -0.76
CA PHE A 23 3.29 14.93 -2.09
C PHE A 23 4.41 15.95 -2.35
N ASP A 24 5.34 16.13 -1.40
CA ASP A 24 6.42 17.09 -1.51
C ASP A 24 7.59 16.53 -2.33
N LYS A 25 7.75 17.07 -3.54
CA LYS A 25 8.86 16.75 -4.43
C LYS A 25 10.24 16.96 -3.78
N LYS A 26 10.39 17.95 -2.88
CA LYS A 26 11.67 18.22 -2.22
C LYS A 26 11.98 17.13 -1.21
N ALA A 27 10.98 16.67 -0.44
CA ALA A 27 11.14 15.55 0.47
C ALA A 27 11.54 14.27 -0.27
N VAL A 28 10.91 13.98 -1.42
CA VAL A 28 11.27 12.84 -2.27
C VAL A 28 12.69 12.97 -2.81
N ALA A 29 13.10 14.15 -3.28
CA ALA A 29 14.46 14.40 -3.78
C ALA A 29 15.51 14.25 -2.65
N THR A 30 15.21 14.71 -1.44
CA THR A 30 16.07 14.55 -0.26
C THR A 30 16.23 13.06 0.08
N ALA A 31 15.11 12.33 0.17
CA ALA A 31 15.12 10.90 0.46
C ALA A 31 15.92 10.09 -0.59
N LYS A 32 15.81 10.45 -1.88
CA LYS A 32 16.55 9.80 -2.96
C LYS A 32 18.08 9.93 -2.81
N GLY A 33 18.56 11.03 -2.24
CA GLY A 33 19.98 11.27 -1.97
C GLY A 33 20.54 10.51 -0.75
N THR A 34 19.72 9.81 0.01
CA THR A 34 20.11 9.08 1.22
C THR A 34 20.44 7.61 0.94
N ALA A 35 21.06 6.94 1.92
CA ALA A 35 21.07 5.47 1.97
C ALA A 35 19.75 4.95 2.58
N THR A 36 19.24 3.83 2.10
CA THR A 36 18.04 3.19 2.67
C THR A 36 18.41 1.99 3.52
N ILE A 37 17.94 1.98 4.76
CA ILE A 37 18.02 0.81 5.64
C ILE A 37 16.72 0.02 5.51
N ILE A 38 16.82 -1.23 5.13
CA ILE A 38 15.69 -2.15 4.96
C ILE A 38 15.51 -2.91 6.28
N LEU A 39 14.41 -2.65 6.96
CA LEU A 39 14.16 -3.25 8.27
C LEU A 39 13.40 -4.57 8.15
N GLN A 40 14.04 -5.59 8.66
CA GLN A 40 13.51 -6.95 8.76
C GLN A 40 12.85 -7.16 10.12
N ASP A 41 11.93 -8.11 10.18
CA ASP A 41 11.38 -8.60 11.44
C ASP A 41 12.47 -9.33 12.26
N ALA A 42 12.26 -9.41 13.57
CA ALA A 42 13.08 -10.27 14.39
C ALA A 42 12.86 -11.75 14.02
N GLY A 43 13.96 -12.48 13.82
CA GLY A 43 13.95 -13.89 13.45
C GLY A 43 13.81 -14.13 11.93
N ASP A 44 13.77 -15.41 11.55
CA ASP A 44 13.57 -15.82 10.15
C ASP A 44 12.07 -15.88 9.84
N SER A 45 11.65 -15.17 8.81
CA SER A 45 10.26 -15.13 8.38
C SER A 45 10.14 -15.10 6.85
N PRO A 46 9.01 -15.56 6.27
CA PRO A 46 8.73 -15.37 4.85
C PRO A 46 8.81 -13.90 4.43
N TYR A 47 8.32 -12.98 5.27
CA TYR A 47 8.42 -11.54 5.05
C TYR A 47 9.87 -11.10 4.81
N ASN A 48 10.79 -11.48 5.68
CA ASN A 48 12.21 -11.09 5.58
C ASN A 48 12.84 -11.57 4.28
N ARG A 49 12.62 -12.83 3.93
CA ARG A 49 13.18 -13.43 2.69
C ARG A 49 12.64 -12.73 1.45
N GLU A 50 11.34 -12.57 1.37
CA GLU A 50 10.70 -11.96 0.19
C GLU A 50 10.96 -10.45 0.11
N LEU A 51 11.03 -9.72 1.23
CA LEU A 51 11.42 -8.31 1.24
C LEU A 51 12.84 -8.14 0.72
N MET A 52 13.77 -8.97 1.21
CA MET A 52 15.17 -8.93 0.78
C MET A 52 15.29 -9.24 -0.73
N ASN A 53 14.58 -10.25 -1.22
CA ASN A 53 14.55 -10.60 -2.64
C ASN A 53 13.98 -9.46 -3.48
N ALA A 54 12.83 -8.91 -3.08
CA ALA A 54 12.16 -7.82 -3.77
C ALA A 54 13.03 -6.55 -3.86
N VAL A 55 13.69 -6.19 -2.75
CA VAL A 55 14.58 -5.01 -2.70
C VAL A 55 15.82 -5.25 -3.54
N LYS A 56 16.52 -6.35 -3.38
CA LYS A 56 17.73 -6.66 -4.19
C LYS A 56 17.44 -6.69 -5.69
N ALA A 57 16.27 -7.18 -6.09
CA ALA A 57 15.90 -7.26 -7.51
C ALA A 57 15.44 -5.92 -8.08
N ASN A 58 14.73 -5.10 -7.30
CA ASN A 58 13.95 -4.00 -7.86
C ASN A 58 14.30 -2.62 -7.31
N TRP A 59 14.82 -2.49 -6.07
CA TRP A 59 15.03 -1.16 -5.46
C TRP A 59 16.14 -0.38 -6.15
N LYS A 60 15.76 0.74 -6.74
CA LYS A 60 16.66 1.64 -7.49
C LYS A 60 16.44 3.11 -7.10
N PHE A 61 15.61 3.37 -6.12
CA PHE A 61 15.26 4.73 -5.74
C PHE A 61 16.44 5.45 -5.06
N THR A 62 17.17 4.75 -4.20
CA THR A 62 18.36 5.29 -3.51
C THR A 62 19.63 4.59 -4.01
N ASN A 63 20.77 5.26 -3.85
CA ASN A 63 22.06 4.76 -4.37
C ASN A 63 22.63 3.57 -3.59
N SER A 64 22.23 3.40 -2.34
CA SER A 64 22.68 2.29 -1.49
C SER A 64 21.57 1.78 -0.60
N THR A 65 21.63 0.48 -0.32
CA THR A 65 20.72 -0.19 0.61
C THR A 65 21.57 -1.01 1.58
N ASP A 66 21.10 -1.06 2.83
CA ASP A 66 21.62 -1.94 3.87
C ASP A 66 20.45 -2.60 4.59
N PHE A 67 20.70 -3.68 5.32
CA PHE A 67 19.69 -4.43 6.04
C PHE A 67 19.92 -4.32 7.54
N GLY A 68 18.84 -4.12 8.28
CA GLY A 68 18.83 -4.10 9.74
C GLY A 68 17.62 -4.86 10.29
N ILE A 69 17.63 -5.13 11.57
CA ILE A 69 16.51 -5.77 12.27
C ILE A 69 15.74 -4.68 13.03
N ILE A 70 14.40 -4.76 12.98
CA ILE A 70 13.53 -3.75 13.59
C ILE A 70 13.81 -3.55 15.09
N THR A 71 14.21 -4.60 15.81
CA THR A 71 14.56 -4.54 17.22
C THR A 71 15.82 -3.73 17.51
N ASP A 72 16.76 -3.64 16.56
CA ASP A 72 17.97 -2.86 16.74
C ASP A 72 17.67 -1.36 16.81
N LEU A 73 16.63 -0.91 16.10
CA LEU A 73 16.20 0.49 16.13
C LEU A 73 15.52 0.92 17.44
N VAL A 74 15.04 -0.03 18.24
CA VAL A 74 14.47 0.30 19.57
C VAL A 74 15.57 0.87 20.49
N SER A 75 16.79 0.38 20.33
CA SER A 75 17.96 0.81 21.13
C SER A 75 18.85 1.85 20.44
N ALA A 76 18.71 2.04 19.13
CA ALA A 76 19.49 2.99 18.34
C ALA A 76 18.62 4.17 17.85
N PRO A 77 19.11 5.42 17.95
CA PRO A 77 18.37 6.56 17.41
C PRO A 77 18.27 6.47 15.90
N MET A 78 17.14 6.93 15.35
CA MET A 78 16.95 7.11 13.91
C MET A 78 17.95 8.14 13.38
N ASP A 79 18.62 7.81 12.28
CA ASP A 79 19.58 8.70 11.64
C ASP A 79 18.87 9.60 10.60
N PRO A 80 18.84 10.94 10.80
CA PRO A 80 18.22 11.86 9.85
C PRO A 80 18.84 11.85 8.44
N ALA A 81 20.07 11.35 8.30
CA ALA A 81 20.77 11.25 7.03
C ALA A 81 20.38 9.98 6.23
N LYS A 82 19.48 9.16 6.75
CA LYS A 82 19.07 7.89 6.15
C LYS A 82 17.56 7.82 5.95
N THR A 83 17.14 6.97 5.05
CA THR A 83 15.74 6.51 4.95
C THR A 83 15.62 5.07 5.43
N TYR A 84 14.41 4.69 5.83
CA TYR A 84 14.11 3.36 6.36
C TYR A 84 12.90 2.79 5.62
N LEU A 85 13.07 1.63 5.00
CA LEU A 85 11.94 0.86 4.46
C LEU A 85 11.51 -0.14 5.53
N MET A 86 10.30 0.02 6.06
CA MET A 86 9.84 -0.73 7.23
C MET A 86 8.33 -0.90 7.28
N LYS A 87 7.88 -1.79 8.15
CA LYS A 87 6.45 -1.87 8.50
C LYS A 87 6.07 -0.74 9.46
N LEU A 88 4.99 -0.05 9.14
CA LEU A 88 4.30 0.89 10.02
C LEU A 88 2.94 0.32 10.40
N ARG A 89 2.49 0.60 11.61
CA ARG A 89 1.11 0.42 12.02
C ARG A 89 0.51 1.77 12.36
N ARG A 90 -0.63 2.07 11.76
CA ARG A 90 -1.40 3.28 12.04
C ARG A 90 -2.82 2.94 12.39
N SER A 91 -3.33 3.68 13.37
CA SER A 91 -4.73 3.63 13.75
C SER A 91 -5.35 4.99 13.46
N ASP A 92 -6.43 4.99 12.74
CA ASP A 92 -7.24 6.19 12.51
C ASP A 92 -8.72 5.93 12.88
N ALA A 93 -9.46 7.01 13.08
CA ALA A 93 -10.85 6.92 13.52
C ALA A 93 -11.80 6.37 12.43
N GLU A 94 -11.39 6.40 11.16
CA GLU A 94 -12.26 6.03 10.03
C GLU A 94 -11.95 4.65 9.45
N LYS A 95 -10.65 4.32 9.30
CA LYS A 95 -10.19 3.13 8.57
C LYS A 95 -9.48 2.11 9.45
N HIS A 96 -9.51 2.35 10.75
CA HIS A 96 -9.01 1.45 11.78
C HIS A 96 -7.50 1.16 11.71
N ASP A 97 -7.09 0.12 12.42
CA ASP A 97 -5.70 -0.33 12.44
C ASP A 97 -5.29 -0.92 11.09
N ALA A 98 -4.26 -0.35 10.50
CA ALA A 98 -3.70 -0.82 9.25
C ALA A 98 -2.17 -0.92 9.33
N THR A 99 -1.63 -1.94 8.68
CA THR A 99 -0.19 -2.11 8.48
C THR A 99 0.21 -1.61 7.11
N PHE A 100 1.35 -0.93 7.04
CA PHE A 100 1.91 -0.38 5.80
C PHE A 100 3.35 -0.84 5.63
N LEU A 101 3.75 -1.12 4.40
CA LEU A 101 5.14 -1.06 4.00
C LEU A 101 5.43 0.40 3.62
N ALA A 102 6.39 1.04 4.30
CA ALA A 102 6.63 2.47 4.11
C ALA A 102 8.11 2.82 4.04
N LEU A 103 8.42 3.78 3.18
CA LEU A 103 9.70 4.48 3.17
C LEU A 103 9.57 5.71 4.06
N VAL A 104 10.42 5.80 5.08
CA VAL A 104 10.38 6.85 6.10
C VAL A 104 11.74 7.55 6.14
N GLN A 105 11.74 8.89 6.16
CA GLN A 105 12.94 9.67 6.43
C GLN A 105 13.29 9.55 7.92
N GLY A 106 14.54 9.26 8.23
CA GLY A 106 15.02 9.30 9.60
C GLY A 106 14.88 10.70 10.21
N TRP A 107 14.73 10.76 11.51
CA TRP A 107 14.58 12.02 12.25
C TRP A 107 15.38 12.05 13.54
N LYS A 108 15.63 13.26 14.02
CA LYS A 108 16.30 13.46 15.31
C LYS A 108 15.30 13.17 16.44
N MET A 109 15.52 12.07 17.13
CA MET A 109 14.70 11.71 18.29
C MET A 109 14.98 12.66 19.47
N LYS A 110 13.93 12.98 20.22
CA LYS A 110 14.05 13.78 21.45
C LYS A 110 14.72 12.96 22.55
N LYS A 111 15.32 13.63 23.53
CA LYS A 111 15.92 12.94 24.69
C LYS A 111 14.87 12.09 25.41
N GLY A 112 15.15 10.78 25.53
CA GLY A 112 14.23 9.82 26.16
C GLY A 112 13.12 9.31 25.25
N GLU A 113 13.05 9.75 24.00
CA GLU A 113 12.14 9.18 22.99
C GLU A 113 12.70 7.84 22.53
N THR A 114 11.82 6.85 22.39
CA THR A 114 12.13 5.53 21.83
C THR A 114 11.13 5.17 20.74
N LEU A 115 11.54 4.35 19.80
CA LEU A 115 10.60 3.77 18.84
C LEU A 115 9.68 2.79 19.55
N LYS A 116 8.39 2.90 19.26
CA LYS A 116 7.40 1.93 19.71
C LYS A 116 7.17 0.92 18.59
N VAL A 117 7.46 -0.34 18.88
CA VAL A 117 7.31 -1.44 17.93
C VAL A 117 6.27 -2.42 18.46
N GLU A 118 5.24 -2.68 17.66
CA GLU A 118 4.19 -3.64 17.93
C GLU A 118 4.04 -4.59 16.73
N ASN A 119 4.13 -5.89 16.94
CA ASN A 119 4.04 -6.89 15.89
C ASN A 119 4.99 -6.60 14.70
N ASN A 120 6.25 -6.28 15.00
CA ASN A 120 7.27 -5.90 14.02
C ASN A 120 6.91 -4.67 13.15
N ALA A 121 6.03 -3.80 13.62
CA ALA A 121 5.68 -2.55 12.95
C ALA A 121 5.89 -1.37 13.90
N VAL A 122 6.42 -0.26 13.38
CA VAL A 122 6.60 0.98 14.16
C VAL A 122 5.28 1.72 14.24
N THR A 123 4.92 2.22 15.43
CA THR A 123 3.62 2.89 15.68
C THR A 123 3.72 4.39 15.93
N ASN A 124 4.93 4.93 16.14
CA ASN A 124 5.13 6.33 16.52
C ASN A 124 6.03 7.12 15.57
N VAL A 125 5.91 6.88 14.27
CA VAL A 125 6.56 7.73 13.25
C VAL A 125 5.95 9.12 13.30
N PRO A 126 6.74 10.20 13.40
CA PRO A 126 6.23 11.55 13.38
C PRO A 126 5.57 11.88 12.04
N GLU A 127 4.54 12.73 12.08
CA GLU A 127 3.93 13.27 10.89
C GLU A 127 4.97 13.98 10.00
N GLY A 128 4.88 13.78 8.70
CA GLY A 128 5.80 14.37 7.71
C GLY A 128 7.09 13.57 7.47
N GLN A 129 7.40 12.53 8.27
CA GLN A 129 8.56 11.68 8.01
C GLN A 129 8.29 10.55 6.99
N GLU A 130 7.05 10.29 6.71
CA GLU A 130 6.66 9.28 5.73
C GLU A 130 6.77 9.81 4.32
N ILE A 131 7.63 9.17 3.52
CA ILE A 131 7.92 9.57 2.13
C ILE A 131 7.01 8.83 1.15
N ALA A 132 6.83 7.53 1.33
CA ALA A 132 5.92 6.71 0.53
C ALA A 132 5.39 5.56 1.38
N SER A 133 4.16 5.14 1.14
CA SER A 133 3.59 3.98 1.82
C SER A 133 2.59 3.23 0.95
N ILE A 134 2.47 1.95 1.24
CA ILE A 134 1.44 1.09 0.69
C ILE A 134 0.86 0.22 1.81
N MET A 135 -0.46 0.20 1.92
CA MET A 135 -1.14 -0.66 2.89
C MET A 135 -0.93 -2.13 2.52
N VAL A 136 -0.67 -2.95 3.52
CA VAL A 136 -0.46 -4.39 3.36
C VAL A 136 -1.33 -5.17 4.36
N ASP A 137 -1.73 -6.36 3.99
CA ASP A 137 -2.35 -7.28 4.94
C ASP A 137 -1.25 -8.03 5.70
N ALA A 138 -1.03 -7.66 6.97
CA ALA A 138 0.01 -8.26 7.79
C ALA A 138 -0.19 -9.77 7.97
N LYS A 139 -1.45 -10.24 8.07
CA LYS A 139 -1.75 -11.66 8.23
C LYS A 139 -1.41 -12.46 6.98
N LEU A 140 -1.67 -11.89 5.79
CA LEU A 140 -1.32 -12.52 4.53
C LEU A 140 0.20 -12.53 4.31
N LEU A 141 0.93 -11.50 4.73
CA LEU A 141 2.40 -11.49 4.65
C LEU A 141 3.03 -12.66 5.41
N ASP A 142 2.46 -13.04 6.55
CA ASP A 142 2.93 -14.17 7.35
C ASP A 142 2.43 -15.52 6.80
N ASN A 143 1.29 -15.52 6.07
CA ASN A 143 0.59 -16.73 5.60
C ASN A 143 0.65 -16.92 4.06
N GLY A 144 1.82 -16.76 3.47
CA GLY A 144 2.05 -17.02 2.05
C GLY A 144 1.83 -15.82 1.11
N GLY A 145 1.43 -14.67 1.62
CA GLY A 145 1.28 -13.44 0.84
C GLY A 145 2.55 -12.61 0.67
N ALA A 146 3.66 -13.02 1.25
CA ALA A 146 4.92 -12.25 1.24
C ALA A 146 5.45 -11.98 -0.18
N SER A 147 5.12 -12.80 -1.16
CA SER A 147 5.53 -12.59 -2.56
C SER A 147 4.94 -11.31 -3.18
N MET A 148 3.85 -10.76 -2.62
CA MET A 148 3.34 -9.44 -3.02
C MET A 148 4.34 -8.31 -2.73
N LEU A 149 5.31 -8.50 -1.84
CA LEU A 149 6.36 -7.52 -1.58
C LEU A 149 7.14 -7.16 -2.85
N ASN A 150 7.29 -8.08 -3.81
CA ASN A 150 7.86 -7.79 -5.12
C ASN A 150 7.07 -6.70 -5.87
N VAL A 151 5.75 -6.76 -5.82
CA VAL A 151 4.85 -5.77 -6.43
C VAL A 151 4.83 -4.47 -5.62
N TYR A 152 4.76 -4.57 -4.29
CA TYR A 152 4.69 -3.40 -3.40
C TYR A 152 5.97 -2.57 -3.43
N VAL A 153 7.16 -3.19 -3.47
CA VAL A 153 8.44 -2.48 -3.60
C VAL A 153 8.52 -1.71 -4.93
N LYS A 154 8.04 -2.31 -6.02
CA LYS A 154 7.95 -1.61 -7.32
C LYS A 154 6.93 -0.47 -7.28
N ASN A 155 5.78 -0.69 -6.62
CA ASN A 155 4.73 0.31 -6.50
C ASN A 155 5.21 1.55 -5.71
N LEU A 156 5.92 1.36 -4.59
CA LEU A 156 6.52 2.47 -3.87
C LEU A 156 7.43 3.32 -4.76
N GLN A 157 8.23 2.68 -5.62
CA GLN A 157 9.11 3.40 -6.54
C GLN A 157 8.33 4.10 -7.66
N ASP A 158 7.24 3.49 -8.17
CA ASP A 158 6.35 4.17 -9.13
C ASP A 158 5.77 5.43 -8.49
N TYR A 159 5.22 5.34 -7.27
CA TYR A 159 4.71 6.49 -6.54
C TYR A 159 5.77 7.60 -6.40
N LEU A 160 6.95 7.26 -5.90
CA LEU A 160 8.06 8.20 -5.73
C LEU A 160 8.45 8.90 -7.05
N LYS A 161 8.50 8.14 -8.14
CA LYS A 161 8.77 8.68 -9.49
C LYS A 161 7.67 9.64 -9.95
N GLN A 162 6.40 9.33 -9.68
CA GLN A 162 5.28 10.20 -10.07
C GLN A 162 5.30 11.52 -9.29
N VAL A 163 5.65 11.50 -7.99
CA VAL A 163 5.86 12.71 -7.19
C VAL A 163 7.09 13.49 -7.67
N GLU A 164 8.22 12.81 -7.90
CA GLU A 164 9.46 13.44 -8.40
C GLU A 164 9.25 14.16 -9.73
N THR A 165 8.48 13.56 -10.64
CA THR A 165 8.15 14.14 -11.94
C THR A 165 7.03 15.17 -11.92
N GLY A 166 6.39 15.39 -10.76
CA GLY A 166 5.30 16.35 -10.59
C GLY A 166 3.96 15.90 -11.18
N LYS A 167 3.80 14.62 -11.49
CA LYS A 167 2.50 14.05 -11.92
C LYS A 167 1.57 13.84 -10.74
N ILE A 168 2.11 13.60 -9.55
CA ILE A 168 1.40 13.55 -8.29
C ILE A 168 1.88 14.73 -7.45
N THR A 169 0.98 15.66 -7.14
CA THR A 169 1.23 16.86 -6.33
C THR A 169 0.30 16.96 -5.12
N ASP A 170 -0.75 16.15 -5.11
CA ASP A 170 -1.77 16.07 -4.08
C ASP A 170 -2.60 14.77 -4.27
N LYS A 171 -3.53 14.54 -3.34
CA LYS A 171 -4.43 13.38 -3.41
C LYS A 171 -5.26 13.34 -4.70
N THR A 172 -5.75 14.50 -5.16
CA THR A 172 -6.60 14.57 -6.35
C THR A 172 -5.85 14.17 -7.62
N THR A 173 -4.62 14.61 -7.76
CA THR A 173 -3.75 14.24 -8.90
C THR A 173 -3.35 12.77 -8.83
N ALA A 174 -3.11 12.21 -7.64
CA ALA A 174 -2.86 10.79 -7.46
C ALA A 174 -4.08 9.94 -7.86
N ASP A 175 -5.25 10.27 -7.34
CA ASP A 175 -6.51 9.57 -7.66
C ASP A 175 -6.80 9.64 -9.18
N ARG A 176 -6.57 10.79 -9.81
CA ARG A 176 -6.74 10.95 -11.26
C ARG A 176 -5.75 10.11 -12.05
N LEU A 177 -4.49 10.06 -11.63
CA LEU A 177 -3.48 9.23 -12.27
C LEU A 177 -3.89 7.75 -12.24
N TYR A 178 -4.28 7.25 -11.08
CA TYR A 178 -4.69 5.84 -10.95
C TYR A 178 -5.97 5.54 -11.72
N ALA A 179 -6.97 6.44 -11.67
CA ALA A 179 -8.17 6.29 -12.48
C ALA A 179 -7.88 6.26 -13.99
N SER A 180 -6.89 7.02 -14.47
CA SER A 180 -6.48 7.01 -15.88
C SER A 180 -5.82 5.69 -16.31
N ARG A 181 -5.29 4.93 -15.35
CA ARG A 181 -4.67 3.63 -15.58
C ARG A 181 -5.68 2.47 -15.61
N ASN A 182 -6.92 2.66 -15.16
CA ASN A 182 -7.94 1.61 -15.15
C ASN A 182 -8.08 0.93 -16.52
N ARG A 183 -8.01 1.70 -17.60
CA ARG A 183 -8.11 1.19 -18.97
C ARG A 183 -7.02 0.17 -19.32
N LEU A 184 -5.83 0.29 -18.73
CA LEU A 184 -4.70 -0.59 -18.99
C LEU A 184 -4.96 -2.03 -18.48
N VAL A 185 -5.88 -2.20 -17.53
CA VAL A 185 -6.27 -3.53 -17.03
C VAL A 185 -6.89 -4.37 -18.15
N LYS A 186 -7.57 -3.74 -19.12
CA LYS A 186 -8.20 -4.44 -20.24
C LYS A 186 -7.22 -5.02 -21.26
N ASP A 187 -6.01 -4.47 -21.30
CA ASP A 187 -4.93 -4.95 -22.18
C ASP A 187 -4.18 -6.15 -21.58
N MET A 188 -4.59 -6.59 -20.38
CA MET A 188 -3.95 -7.66 -19.61
C MET A 188 -4.96 -8.72 -19.20
N ALA A 189 -4.46 -9.88 -18.77
CA ALA A 189 -5.27 -10.88 -18.09
C ALA A 189 -5.43 -10.48 -16.61
N LEU A 190 -6.67 -10.22 -16.16
CA LEU A 190 -6.97 -9.95 -14.75
C LEU A 190 -6.97 -11.26 -13.95
N TRP A 191 -6.03 -11.40 -13.03
CA TRP A 191 -5.92 -12.55 -12.15
C TRP A 191 -6.44 -12.21 -10.76
N VAL A 192 -7.39 -13.01 -10.28
CA VAL A 192 -8.06 -12.79 -8.99
C VAL A 192 -8.03 -14.08 -8.19
N ALA A 193 -7.66 -14.01 -6.92
CA ALA A 193 -7.81 -15.14 -6.02
C ALA A 193 -9.29 -15.34 -5.64
N LYS A 194 -9.75 -16.58 -5.58
CA LYS A 194 -11.16 -16.92 -5.31
C LYS A 194 -11.63 -16.39 -3.96
N ASP A 195 -10.76 -16.44 -2.95
CA ASP A 195 -11.02 -15.95 -1.60
C ASP A 195 -10.99 -14.42 -1.46
N GLN A 196 -10.58 -13.72 -2.52
CA GLN A 196 -10.63 -12.25 -2.62
C GLN A 196 -11.85 -11.74 -3.40
N LEU A 197 -12.79 -12.61 -3.75
CA LEU A 197 -14.07 -12.23 -4.33
C LEU A 197 -15.14 -12.07 -3.25
N ASP A 198 -16.00 -11.09 -3.44
CA ASP A 198 -17.25 -11.02 -2.67
C ASP A 198 -18.19 -12.18 -3.06
N ASN A 199 -18.98 -12.63 -2.14
CA ASN A 199 -19.93 -13.74 -2.35
C ASN A 199 -20.93 -13.49 -3.50
N SER A 200 -21.10 -12.24 -3.92
CA SER A 200 -21.93 -11.88 -5.09
C SER A 200 -21.31 -12.29 -6.44
N LEU A 201 -20.01 -12.62 -6.47
CA LEU A 201 -19.25 -13.05 -7.65
C LEU A 201 -18.81 -14.51 -7.48
N ALA A 202 -19.77 -15.42 -7.46
CA ALA A 202 -19.55 -16.80 -7.06
C ALA A 202 -18.59 -17.59 -7.97
N ASP A 203 -18.51 -17.26 -9.27
CA ASP A 203 -17.71 -18.01 -10.24
C ASP A 203 -17.25 -17.14 -11.43
N LEU A 204 -16.48 -17.76 -12.30
CA LEU A 204 -15.98 -17.13 -13.52
C LEU A 204 -17.10 -16.69 -14.47
N ALA A 205 -18.20 -17.45 -14.56
CA ALA A 205 -19.31 -17.10 -15.44
C ALA A 205 -20.01 -15.82 -14.98
N ALA A 206 -20.24 -15.67 -13.67
CA ALA A 206 -20.79 -14.45 -13.10
C ALA A 206 -19.88 -13.24 -13.38
N ILE A 207 -18.57 -13.39 -13.28
CA ILE A 207 -17.60 -12.34 -13.60
C ILE A 207 -17.68 -11.99 -15.09
N GLN A 208 -17.70 -12.97 -15.99
CA GLN A 208 -17.71 -12.77 -17.45
C GLN A 208 -19.00 -12.12 -17.98
N VAL A 209 -20.09 -12.18 -17.23
CA VAL A 209 -21.30 -11.40 -17.55
C VAL A 209 -21.01 -9.90 -17.46
N ILE A 210 -20.14 -9.48 -16.55
CA ILE A 210 -19.86 -8.08 -16.23
C ILE A 210 -18.60 -7.58 -16.94
N TYR A 211 -17.51 -8.37 -16.86
CA TYR A 211 -16.18 -8.04 -17.38
C TYR A 211 -15.84 -8.97 -18.54
N LYS A 212 -15.72 -8.42 -19.74
CA LYS A 212 -15.59 -9.16 -21.00
C LYS A 212 -14.16 -9.49 -21.40
N GLN A 213 -13.20 -8.89 -20.69
CA GLN A 213 -11.77 -9.07 -20.96
C GLN A 213 -11.25 -10.36 -20.33
N PRO A 214 -10.04 -10.81 -20.67
CA PRO A 214 -9.45 -12.00 -20.07
C PRO A 214 -9.38 -11.91 -18.54
N VAL A 215 -10.01 -12.85 -17.87
CA VAL A 215 -9.98 -12.98 -16.41
C VAL A 215 -9.68 -14.44 -16.02
N LYS A 216 -8.90 -14.61 -14.96
CA LYS A 216 -8.55 -15.93 -14.44
C LYS A 216 -8.77 -15.96 -12.93
N LEU A 217 -9.61 -16.90 -12.49
CA LEU A 217 -9.76 -17.24 -11.09
C LEU A 217 -8.77 -18.32 -10.70
N MET A 218 -8.11 -18.16 -9.59
CA MET A 218 -7.10 -19.09 -9.10
C MET A 218 -7.06 -19.13 -7.58
N ASP A 219 -6.32 -20.05 -7.05
CA ASP A 219 -6.02 -20.09 -5.63
C ASP A 219 -4.99 -19.01 -5.27
N TYR A 220 -5.04 -18.49 -4.06
CA TYR A 220 -4.17 -17.41 -3.61
C TYR A 220 -2.68 -17.71 -3.82
N SER A 221 -2.24 -18.94 -3.56
CA SER A 221 -0.85 -19.37 -3.80
C SER A 221 -0.38 -19.25 -5.26
N GLN A 222 -1.28 -19.48 -6.21
CA GLN A 222 -0.97 -19.31 -7.64
C GLN A 222 -0.85 -17.82 -8.01
N LEU A 223 -1.69 -16.96 -7.42
CA LEU A 223 -1.59 -15.52 -7.57
C LEU A 223 -0.25 -15.03 -7.03
N MET A 224 0.17 -15.50 -5.86
CA MET A 224 1.46 -15.16 -5.25
C MET A 224 2.64 -15.61 -6.11
N ALA A 225 2.57 -16.78 -6.75
CA ALA A 225 3.62 -17.23 -7.68
C ALA A 225 3.77 -16.28 -8.90
N ALA A 226 2.68 -15.69 -9.37
CA ALA A 226 2.72 -14.70 -10.44
C ALA A 226 3.31 -13.36 -9.95
N ALA A 227 2.96 -12.93 -8.74
CA ALA A 227 3.52 -11.74 -8.10
C ALA A 227 5.04 -11.86 -7.92
N ALA A 228 5.51 -13.00 -7.40
CA ALA A 228 6.93 -13.30 -7.24
C ALA A 228 7.72 -13.19 -8.55
N LYS A 229 7.15 -13.73 -9.63
CA LYS A 229 7.79 -13.73 -10.97
C LYS A 229 7.72 -12.40 -11.69
N GLY A 230 6.84 -11.48 -11.27
CA GLY A 230 6.56 -10.27 -12.05
C GLY A 230 6.01 -10.63 -13.43
N GLN A 231 5.01 -11.50 -13.50
CA GLN A 231 4.45 -12.06 -14.73
C GLN A 231 4.06 -10.95 -15.71
N PRO A 232 4.57 -10.93 -16.96
CA PRO A 232 4.16 -9.94 -17.96
C PRO A 232 2.70 -10.14 -18.37
N ASP A 233 2.07 -9.07 -18.82
CA ASP A 233 0.69 -9.02 -19.32
C ASP A 233 -0.36 -9.54 -18.30
N VAL A 234 -0.05 -9.45 -17.02
CA VAL A 234 -0.93 -9.85 -15.91
C VAL A 234 -1.24 -8.66 -15.01
N ALA A 235 -2.51 -8.44 -14.79
CA ALA A 235 -3.07 -7.53 -13.80
C ALA A 235 -3.46 -8.34 -12.56
N LEU A 236 -2.82 -8.07 -11.42
CA LEU A 236 -3.05 -8.79 -10.15
C LEU A 236 -4.08 -8.04 -9.32
N ALA A 237 -5.18 -8.69 -9.01
CA ALA A 237 -6.11 -8.22 -7.99
C ALA A 237 -5.52 -8.42 -6.60
N ASP A 238 -5.76 -7.45 -5.72
CA ASP A 238 -5.26 -7.44 -4.35
C ASP A 238 -6.29 -6.78 -3.43
N VAL A 239 -6.62 -7.44 -2.34
CA VAL A 239 -7.62 -7.00 -1.36
C VAL A 239 -6.98 -6.91 0.01
N VAL A 240 -7.13 -5.75 0.64
CA VAL A 240 -6.75 -5.55 2.05
C VAL A 240 -7.99 -5.15 2.84
N ILE A 241 -8.21 -5.83 3.95
CA ILE A 241 -9.32 -5.55 4.86
C ILE A 241 -8.75 -5.08 6.19
N THR A 242 -9.24 -3.93 6.66
CA THR A 242 -8.85 -3.34 7.94
C THR A 242 -10.07 -3.27 8.88
N GLY A 243 -9.81 -3.05 10.18
CA GLY A 243 -10.86 -2.89 11.16
C GLY A 243 -11.33 -4.19 11.80
N ASP A 244 -12.25 -4.03 12.73
CA ASP A 244 -12.84 -5.13 13.51
C ASP A 244 -14.13 -5.68 12.86
N TYR A 245 -14.78 -6.61 13.54
CA TYR A 245 -15.98 -7.29 13.05
C TYR A 245 -17.12 -6.35 12.64
N LYS A 246 -17.30 -5.21 13.28
CA LYS A 246 -18.46 -4.32 13.05
C LYS A 246 -18.19 -3.25 12.00
N THR A 247 -16.97 -2.81 11.90
CA THR A 247 -16.58 -1.63 11.13
C THR A 247 -15.35 -1.91 10.26
N LYS A 248 -15.47 -2.92 9.39
CA LYS A 248 -14.41 -3.25 8.43
C LYS A 248 -14.38 -2.25 7.28
N TRP A 249 -13.20 -2.04 6.73
CA TRP A 249 -12.97 -1.28 5.51
C TRP A 249 -12.24 -2.16 4.50
N CYS A 250 -12.70 -2.19 3.26
CA CYS A 250 -12.15 -3.02 2.21
C CYS A 250 -11.48 -2.16 1.14
N PHE A 251 -10.19 -2.40 0.92
CA PHE A 251 -9.38 -1.77 -0.13
C PHE A 251 -9.20 -2.77 -1.26
N ARG A 252 -9.65 -2.42 -2.45
CA ARG A 252 -9.55 -3.23 -3.67
C ARG A 252 -8.61 -2.56 -4.62
N ARG A 253 -7.61 -3.28 -5.05
CA ARG A 253 -6.52 -2.77 -5.88
C ARG A 253 -6.24 -3.71 -7.03
N VAL A 254 -5.76 -3.17 -8.15
CA VAL A 254 -5.20 -3.95 -9.23
C VAL A 254 -3.84 -3.39 -9.58
N PHE A 255 -2.84 -4.25 -9.60
CA PHE A 255 -1.47 -3.92 -9.94
C PHE A 255 -1.04 -4.59 -11.24
N ASN A 256 -0.21 -3.92 -12.02
CA ASN A 256 0.56 -4.58 -13.04
C ASN A 256 1.63 -5.46 -12.35
N ALA A 257 1.60 -6.76 -12.59
CA ALA A 257 2.51 -7.70 -11.93
C ALA A 257 3.99 -7.43 -12.27
N SER A 258 4.25 -7.01 -13.49
CA SER A 258 5.62 -6.75 -13.99
C SER A 258 6.20 -5.44 -13.47
N THR A 259 5.42 -4.34 -13.53
CA THR A 259 5.90 -2.99 -13.21
C THR A 259 5.58 -2.53 -11.79
N GLY A 260 4.61 -3.17 -11.11
CA GLY A 260 4.08 -2.74 -9.81
C GLY A 260 3.19 -1.50 -9.89
N GLU A 261 2.87 -0.99 -11.08
CA GLU A 261 1.99 0.16 -11.24
C GLU A 261 0.61 -0.15 -10.69
N LEU A 262 0.11 0.73 -9.81
CA LEU A 262 -1.27 0.68 -9.35
C LEU A 262 -2.16 1.18 -10.48
N MET A 263 -3.04 0.28 -10.97
CA MET A 263 -3.93 0.54 -12.10
C MET A 263 -5.38 0.72 -11.66
N TYR A 264 -5.76 0.25 -10.50
CA TYR A 264 -7.09 0.41 -9.93
C TYR A 264 -7.01 0.52 -8.42
N LEU A 265 -7.78 1.43 -7.86
CA LEU A 265 -7.91 1.62 -6.43
C LEU A 265 -9.34 2.04 -6.10
N ARG A 266 -9.96 1.31 -5.19
CA ARG A 266 -11.22 1.67 -4.58
C ARG A 266 -11.30 1.13 -3.17
N ASP A 267 -11.78 1.98 -2.28
CA ASP A 267 -12.03 1.61 -0.90
C ASP A 267 -13.45 1.99 -0.47
N GLU A 268 -14.03 1.16 0.36
CA GLU A 268 -15.36 1.41 0.94
C GLU A 268 -15.57 0.62 2.23
N PRO A 269 -16.52 1.05 3.08
CA PRO A 269 -16.92 0.27 4.25
C PRO A 269 -17.47 -1.09 3.85
N ALA A 270 -17.01 -2.14 4.51
CA ALA A 270 -17.49 -3.51 4.40
C ALA A 270 -18.29 -3.86 5.67
N LEU A 271 -19.58 -3.57 5.65
CA LEU A 271 -20.45 -3.76 6.81
C LEU A 271 -21.08 -5.15 6.78
N PHE A 272 -21.14 -5.82 7.95
CA PHE A 272 -21.80 -7.11 8.11
C PHE A 272 -21.32 -8.17 7.10
N GLU A 273 -19.99 -8.26 6.89
CA GLU A 273 -19.36 -9.21 5.97
C GLU A 273 -19.77 -9.08 4.49
N LYS A 274 -20.45 -8.00 4.14
CA LYS A 274 -20.74 -7.67 2.74
C LYS A 274 -19.64 -6.82 2.14
N LYS A 275 -19.37 -7.01 0.85
CA LYS A 275 -18.37 -6.26 0.10
C LYS A 275 -16.92 -6.45 0.61
N MET A 276 -16.61 -7.63 1.11
CA MET A 276 -15.31 -7.98 1.66
C MET A 276 -14.27 -8.41 0.60
N GLY A 277 -14.56 -8.26 -0.67
CA GLY A 277 -13.68 -8.61 -1.77
C GLY A 277 -14.03 -7.76 -2.99
N PHE A 278 -13.54 -8.16 -4.15
CA PHE A 278 -13.98 -7.58 -5.42
C PHE A 278 -15.46 -7.83 -5.60
N ILE A 279 -16.18 -6.78 -5.98
CA ILE A 279 -17.62 -6.79 -6.22
C ILE A 279 -17.92 -6.47 -7.71
N ASP A 280 -19.15 -6.67 -8.12
CA ASP A 280 -19.63 -6.37 -9.48
C ASP A 280 -19.34 -4.93 -9.92
N LYS A 281 -19.44 -3.97 -9.01
CA LYS A 281 -19.17 -2.55 -9.28
C LYS A 281 -17.71 -2.31 -9.68
N ASP A 282 -16.74 -3.01 -9.08
CA ASP A 282 -15.33 -2.89 -9.43
C ASP A 282 -15.10 -3.36 -10.87
N LEU A 283 -15.67 -4.51 -11.22
CA LEU A 283 -15.59 -5.07 -12.56
C LEU A 283 -16.26 -4.18 -13.61
N ARG A 284 -17.41 -3.56 -13.29
CA ARG A 284 -18.08 -2.59 -14.17
C ARG A 284 -17.23 -1.35 -14.41
N ILE A 285 -16.57 -0.83 -13.37
CA ILE A 285 -15.67 0.32 -13.51
C ILE A 285 -14.50 -0.03 -14.45
N LEU A 286 -13.88 -1.20 -14.27
CA LEU A 286 -12.81 -1.68 -15.13
C LEU A 286 -13.27 -1.88 -16.57
N GLU A 287 -14.44 -2.49 -16.79
CA GLU A 287 -15.01 -2.71 -18.14
C GLU A 287 -15.36 -1.39 -18.84
N GLN A 288 -15.89 -0.41 -18.13
CA GLN A 288 -16.32 0.88 -18.69
C GLN A 288 -15.16 1.88 -18.86
N SER A 289 -13.97 1.59 -18.33
CA SER A 289 -12.80 2.48 -18.45
C SER A 289 -12.39 2.68 -19.92
N ARG A 290 -12.10 3.95 -20.29
CA ARG A 290 -11.77 4.38 -21.66
C ARG A 290 -10.37 4.96 -21.72
#